data_17463a51f46ac433c5c0043ba34db903
#
_entry.id   17463a51f46ac433c5c0043ba34db903
#
_cell.length_a   1.000
_cell.length_b   1.000
_cell.length_c   1.000
_cell.angle_alpha   90.00
_cell.angle_beta   90.00
_cell.angle_gamma   90.00
#
_symmetry.space_group_name_H-M   'P 1'
#
loop_
_entity.id
_entity.type
_entity.pdbx_description
1 polymer ?
#
loop_
_entity_poly.entity_id
_entity_poly.type
_entity_poly.pdbx_seq_one_letter_code
_entity_poly.pdbx_strand_id
1 'polypeptide(L)'
;MQSFQQDCVELALEKFRRGEMDRRTLLAGLAMLGVGAGAAQQAAAQAQQTIVMANWGGLVNQAFTRYYAEPFMAANPGFRVVQDSASPSAGRIRSMVESGRVTWDLCDSSATSAFMLGGMGLLNPVDYSVVNRENVTGPTFALEHGAAPYSYSNVLVYDSRRFPEGPRSWADFWDLRRFPGTRLLRRDATGTLDAAQMSLGTPLDSLYPLDVRAALARVREIRRNLVFWTSGAESEQFIRTGEAVMGQLWHTRAKVLETESNGRFKFIWNQGILQPGIFVSPRGNPAGPAAQRLLASMLAGAEYQVRLLQFFGNGPTNPRAAAMVPAEFRRFNPTEPANAAVQVAQNGRWWGENYARVNAEYIDMVTGG
;
A
#
# COMPACT_ATOMS: atom_id res chain seq x y z
N MET A 1 -28.97 -34.99 27.53
CA MET A 1 -29.42 -33.60 27.30
C MET A 1 -28.25 -32.61 27.18
N GLN A 2 -27.20 -32.72 28.00
CA GLN A 2 -26.05 -31.82 27.88
C GLN A 2 -25.32 -31.93 26.53
N SER A 3 -25.19 -33.09 25.90
CA SER A 3 -24.55 -33.24 24.60
C SER A 3 -25.33 -32.55 23.48
N PHE A 4 -26.64 -32.70 23.41
CA PHE A 4 -27.46 -32.07 22.36
C PHE A 4 -27.42 -30.53 22.42
N GLN A 5 -27.45 -29.96 23.63
CA GLN A 5 -27.34 -28.52 23.82
C GLN A 5 -25.98 -28.01 23.39
N GLN A 6 -24.90 -28.74 23.73
CA GLN A 6 -23.54 -28.40 23.29
C GLN A 6 -23.40 -28.48 21.77
N ASP A 7 -23.95 -29.53 21.13
CA ASP A 7 -23.92 -29.66 19.66
C ASP A 7 -24.67 -28.54 18.97
N CYS A 8 -25.80 -28.09 19.51
CA CYS A 8 -26.55 -26.94 18.99
C CYS A 8 -25.76 -25.60 19.13
N VAL A 9 -25.06 -25.42 20.25
CA VAL A 9 -24.20 -24.25 20.47
C VAL A 9 -23.05 -24.25 19.47
N GLU A 10 -22.37 -25.39 19.29
CA GLU A 10 -21.26 -25.50 18.34
C GLU A 10 -21.73 -25.28 16.90
N LEU A 11 -22.86 -25.81 16.49
CA LEU A 11 -23.44 -25.61 15.18
C LEU A 11 -23.79 -24.11 14.93
N ALA A 12 -24.36 -23.44 15.92
CA ALA A 12 -24.67 -22.02 15.84
C ALA A 12 -23.40 -21.17 15.71
N LEU A 13 -22.36 -21.49 16.49
CA LEU A 13 -21.05 -20.84 16.40
C LEU A 13 -20.37 -21.09 15.05
N GLU A 14 -20.49 -22.31 14.51
CA GLU A 14 -19.93 -22.64 13.19
C GLU A 14 -20.64 -21.88 12.06
N LYS A 15 -21.96 -21.80 12.04
CA LYS A 15 -22.73 -21.00 11.10
C LYS A 15 -22.35 -19.53 11.18
N PHE A 16 -22.14 -19.01 12.38
CA PHE A 16 -21.69 -17.64 12.59
C PHE A 16 -20.28 -17.43 12.01
N ARG A 17 -19.31 -18.35 12.24
CA ARG A 17 -17.97 -18.32 11.66
C ARG A 17 -18.00 -18.33 10.13
N ARG A 18 -18.92 -19.07 9.52
CA ARG A 18 -19.10 -19.12 8.07
C ARG A 18 -19.81 -17.87 7.49
N GLY A 19 -20.29 -16.96 8.36
CA GLY A 19 -21.05 -15.79 7.95
C GLY A 19 -22.48 -16.09 7.49
N GLU A 20 -23.00 -17.28 7.80
CA GLU A 20 -24.35 -17.73 7.50
C GLU A 20 -25.38 -17.25 8.53
N MET A 21 -24.91 -16.59 9.59
CA MET A 21 -25.72 -16.09 10.71
C MET A 21 -25.15 -14.75 11.18
N ASP A 22 -26.01 -13.77 11.44
CA ASP A 22 -25.61 -12.52 12.05
C ASP A 22 -25.44 -12.63 13.57
N ARG A 23 -24.75 -11.64 14.18
CA ARG A 23 -24.45 -11.64 15.62
C ARG A 23 -25.72 -11.62 16.48
N ARG A 24 -26.76 -10.91 16.05
CA ARG A 24 -28.01 -10.80 16.82
C ARG A 24 -28.73 -12.13 16.86
N THR A 25 -28.81 -12.82 15.73
CA THR A 25 -29.39 -14.16 15.61
C THR A 25 -28.60 -15.19 16.42
N LEU A 26 -27.26 -15.13 16.39
CA LEU A 26 -26.41 -15.97 17.23
C LEU A 26 -26.70 -15.76 18.71
N LEU A 27 -26.67 -14.51 19.19
CA LEU A 27 -26.89 -14.19 20.61
C LEU A 27 -28.29 -14.61 21.06
N ALA A 28 -29.31 -14.39 20.22
CA ALA A 28 -30.69 -14.87 20.50
C ALA A 28 -30.76 -16.39 20.53
N GLY A 29 -30.12 -17.10 19.61
CA GLY A 29 -30.05 -18.56 19.59
C GLY A 29 -29.34 -19.12 20.83
N LEU A 30 -28.21 -18.56 21.21
CA LEU A 30 -27.49 -18.96 22.43
C LEU A 30 -28.30 -18.71 23.71
N ALA A 31 -29.03 -17.60 23.78
CA ALA A 31 -29.94 -17.31 24.90
C ALA A 31 -31.10 -18.33 24.98
N MET A 32 -31.68 -18.72 23.85
CA MET A 32 -32.71 -19.79 23.80
C MET A 32 -32.15 -21.15 24.22
N LEU A 33 -30.87 -21.40 24.01
CA LEU A 33 -30.16 -22.60 24.49
C LEU A 33 -29.71 -22.48 25.94
N GLY A 34 -30.10 -21.42 26.67
CA GLY A 34 -29.81 -21.26 28.11
C GLY A 34 -28.40 -20.72 28.40
N VAL A 35 -27.68 -20.22 27.38
CA VAL A 35 -26.36 -19.60 27.59
C VAL A 35 -26.57 -18.18 28.12
N GLY A 36 -26.04 -17.87 29.31
CA GLY A 36 -26.15 -16.54 29.90
C GLY A 36 -25.55 -15.46 29.02
N ALA A 37 -26.09 -14.23 29.07
CA ALA A 37 -25.76 -13.13 28.15
C ALA A 37 -24.23 -12.84 28.08
N GLY A 38 -23.53 -12.82 29.21
CA GLY A 38 -22.08 -12.64 29.26
C GLY A 38 -21.31 -13.77 28.57
N ALA A 39 -21.70 -15.02 28.83
CA ALA A 39 -21.09 -16.20 28.20
C ALA A 39 -21.41 -16.26 26.69
N ALA A 40 -22.62 -15.88 26.28
CA ALA A 40 -23.00 -15.80 24.87
C ALA A 40 -22.17 -14.71 24.10
N GLN A 41 -21.97 -13.54 24.71
CA GLN A 41 -21.12 -12.50 24.15
C GLN A 41 -19.66 -12.95 24.03
N GLN A 42 -19.14 -13.63 25.05
CA GLN A 42 -17.79 -14.16 25.04
C GLN A 42 -17.63 -15.27 23.99
N ALA A 43 -18.58 -16.18 23.89
CA ALA A 43 -18.59 -17.24 22.88
C ALA A 43 -18.67 -16.67 21.46
N ALA A 44 -19.51 -15.65 21.23
CA ALA A 44 -19.60 -14.95 19.96
C ALA A 44 -18.30 -14.22 19.59
N ALA A 45 -17.62 -13.60 20.57
CA ALA A 45 -16.34 -12.95 20.36
C ALA A 45 -15.22 -13.97 20.05
N GLN A 46 -15.20 -15.10 20.73
CA GLN A 46 -14.24 -16.20 20.49
C GLN A 46 -14.50 -16.94 19.17
N ALA A 47 -15.74 -16.93 18.69
CA ALA A 47 -16.13 -17.54 17.41
C ALA A 47 -15.77 -16.69 16.19
N GLN A 48 -15.37 -15.41 16.37
CA GLN A 48 -14.97 -14.57 15.26
C GLN A 48 -13.69 -15.10 14.61
N GLN A 49 -13.73 -15.25 13.28
CA GLN A 49 -12.53 -15.57 12.52
C GLN A 49 -11.66 -14.31 12.42
N THR A 50 -10.41 -14.39 12.89
CA THR A 50 -9.48 -13.28 12.81
C THR A 50 -8.79 -13.24 11.44
N ILE A 51 -8.73 -12.06 10.84
CA ILE A 51 -7.93 -11.74 9.65
C ILE A 51 -6.85 -10.75 10.06
N VAL A 52 -5.59 -11.11 9.89
CA VAL A 52 -4.45 -10.23 10.18
C VAL A 52 -4.06 -9.48 8.92
N MET A 53 -4.25 -8.15 8.93
CA MET A 53 -3.86 -7.25 7.84
C MET A 53 -2.55 -6.56 8.18
N ALA A 54 -1.46 -6.93 7.49
CA ALA A 54 -0.15 -6.32 7.67
C ALA A 54 0.01 -5.05 6.83
N ASN A 55 0.56 -3.98 7.42
CA ASN A 55 0.74 -2.68 6.79
C ASN A 55 2.03 -1.97 7.26
N TRP A 56 2.26 -0.76 6.74
CA TRP A 56 3.47 0.04 6.98
C TRP A 56 3.40 0.92 8.24
N GLY A 57 2.35 0.81 9.04
CA GLY A 57 2.19 1.53 10.31
C GLY A 57 1.87 3.01 10.20
N GLY A 58 1.86 3.70 11.37
CA GLY A 58 1.57 5.13 11.46
C GLY A 58 0.16 5.49 10.97
N LEU A 59 0.04 6.56 10.18
CA LEU A 59 -1.24 7.02 9.63
C LEU A 59 -1.92 5.99 8.72
N VAL A 60 -1.15 5.11 8.07
CA VAL A 60 -1.70 4.02 7.23
C VAL A 60 -2.52 3.06 8.07
N ASN A 61 -2.04 2.71 9.27
CA ASN A 61 -2.78 1.85 10.19
C ASN A 61 -4.14 2.43 10.56
N GLN A 62 -4.18 3.72 10.93
CA GLN A 62 -5.43 4.41 11.25
C GLN A 62 -6.38 4.46 10.04
N ALA A 63 -5.85 4.79 8.86
CA ALA A 63 -6.62 4.87 7.64
C ALA A 63 -7.24 3.52 7.24
N PHE A 64 -6.45 2.44 7.25
CA PHE A 64 -6.93 1.11 6.87
C PHE A 64 -7.87 0.51 7.91
N THR A 65 -7.66 0.82 9.20
CA THR A 65 -8.64 0.46 10.24
C THR A 65 -9.97 1.12 9.94
N ARG A 66 -9.99 2.44 9.76
CA ARG A 66 -11.23 3.22 9.63
C ARG A 66 -11.97 2.98 8.31
N TYR A 67 -11.23 2.81 7.19
CA TYR A 67 -11.83 2.79 5.86
C TYR A 67 -11.88 1.42 5.21
N TYR A 68 -11.20 0.42 5.75
CA TYR A 68 -11.25 -0.95 5.26
C TYR A 68 -11.73 -1.94 6.32
N ALA A 69 -11.08 -1.98 7.49
CA ALA A 69 -11.38 -3.00 8.50
C ALA A 69 -12.74 -2.79 9.18
N GLU A 70 -13.03 -1.58 9.65
CA GLU A 70 -14.30 -1.28 10.34
C GLU A 70 -15.53 -1.49 9.44
N PRO A 71 -15.57 -0.99 8.18
CA PRO A 71 -16.67 -1.25 7.29
C PRO A 71 -16.87 -2.74 6.99
N PHE A 72 -15.78 -3.48 6.80
CA PHE A 72 -15.84 -4.92 6.61
C PHE A 72 -16.42 -5.65 7.81
N MET A 73 -15.92 -5.34 9.01
CA MET A 73 -16.42 -5.97 10.26
C MET A 73 -17.88 -5.62 10.54
N ALA A 74 -18.30 -4.39 10.24
CA ALA A 74 -19.70 -3.98 10.39
C ALA A 74 -20.64 -4.79 9.49
N ALA A 75 -20.23 -5.06 8.25
CA ALA A 75 -20.98 -5.86 7.29
C ALA A 75 -20.84 -7.37 7.53
N ASN A 76 -19.80 -7.82 8.25
CA ASN A 76 -19.46 -9.22 8.45
C ASN A 76 -19.13 -9.50 9.94
N PRO A 77 -20.13 -9.57 10.82
CA PRO A 77 -19.92 -9.64 12.27
C PRO A 77 -19.24 -10.93 12.76
N GLY A 78 -19.14 -11.96 11.93
CA GLY A 78 -18.38 -13.19 12.18
C GLY A 78 -16.86 -13.04 11.99
N PHE A 79 -16.37 -11.84 11.60
CA PHE A 79 -14.96 -11.58 11.36
C PHE A 79 -14.43 -10.48 12.26
N ARG A 80 -13.16 -10.62 12.60
CA ARG A 80 -12.35 -9.59 13.28
C ARG A 80 -11.12 -9.31 12.43
N VAL A 81 -10.91 -8.06 12.04
CA VAL A 81 -9.68 -7.62 11.37
C VAL A 81 -8.73 -7.00 12.37
N VAL A 82 -7.51 -7.51 12.42
CA VAL A 82 -6.43 -7.01 13.29
C VAL A 82 -5.32 -6.46 12.41
N GLN A 83 -4.83 -5.27 12.76
CA GLN A 83 -3.72 -4.65 12.06
C GLN A 83 -2.38 -5.12 12.64
N ASP A 84 -1.43 -5.48 11.76
CA ASP A 84 -0.02 -5.66 12.11
C ASP A 84 0.83 -4.60 11.37
N SER A 85 1.51 -3.76 12.14
CA SER A 85 2.33 -2.66 11.62
C SER A 85 3.81 -3.02 11.45
N ALA A 86 4.12 -4.31 11.34
CA ALA A 86 5.49 -4.81 11.29
C ALA A 86 6.17 -4.66 9.91
N SER A 87 5.64 -3.84 9.00
CA SER A 87 6.17 -3.56 7.66
C SER A 87 6.30 -4.81 6.78
N PRO A 88 5.31 -5.13 5.96
CA PRO A 88 5.22 -6.38 5.20
C PRO A 88 6.14 -6.41 3.98
N SER A 89 7.46 -6.38 4.22
CA SER A 89 8.46 -6.51 3.17
C SER A 89 8.41 -7.88 2.51
N ALA A 90 8.84 -7.96 1.25
CA ALA A 90 8.91 -9.21 0.51
C ALA A 90 9.77 -10.28 1.21
N GLY A 91 10.89 -9.86 1.83
CA GLY A 91 11.75 -10.76 2.60
C GLY A 91 11.05 -11.38 3.81
N ARG A 92 10.21 -10.62 4.51
CA ARG A 92 9.42 -11.11 5.64
C ARG A 92 8.35 -12.10 5.21
N ILE A 93 7.59 -11.76 4.18
CA ILE A 93 6.58 -12.67 3.61
C ILE A 93 7.23 -13.99 3.20
N ARG A 94 8.36 -13.91 2.48
CA ARG A 94 9.14 -15.07 2.07
C ARG A 94 9.57 -15.93 3.27
N SER A 95 10.18 -15.32 4.28
CA SER A 95 10.65 -16.03 5.48
C SER A 95 9.53 -16.75 6.22
N MET A 96 8.36 -16.13 6.37
CA MET A 96 7.20 -16.77 7.01
C MET A 96 6.68 -17.96 6.22
N VAL A 97 6.55 -17.83 4.89
CA VAL A 97 6.03 -18.92 4.05
C VAL A 97 7.03 -20.08 3.98
N GLU A 98 8.33 -19.81 3.79
CA GLU A 98 9.38 -20.84 3.73
C GLU A 98 9.55 -21.57 5.07
N SER A 99 9.36 -20.89 6.20
CA SER A 99 9.42 -21.52 7.53
C SER A 99 8.11 -22.24 7.95
N GLY A 100 7.03 -22.11 7.16
CA GLY A 100 5.71 -22.64 7.51
C GLY A 100 5.04 -21.92 8.70
N ARG A 101 5.51 -20.73 9.09
CA ARG A 101 5.00 -19.94 10.21
C ARG A 101 4.34 -18.65 9.74
N VAL A 102 3.31 -18.78 8.93
CA VAL A 102 2.56 -17.65 8.38
C VAL A 102 1.62 -17.09 9.44
N THR A 103 1.74 -15.81 9.77
CA THR A 103 0.91 -15.09 10.75
C THR A 103 0.08 -13.99 10.13
N TRP A 104 0.30 -13.66 8.86
CA TRP A 104 -0.42 -12.62 8.12
C TRP A 104 -1.36 -13.22 7.09
N ASP A 105 -2.50 -12.60 6.91
CA ASP A 105 -3.53 -13.07 5.97
C ASP A 105 -3.59 -12.20 4.72
N LEU A 106 -3.45 -10.89 4.89
CA LEU A 106 -3.48 -9.91 3.82
C LEU A 106 -2.42 -8.84 4.06
N CYS A 107 -1.53 -8.63 3.12
CA CYS A 107 -0.37 -7.75 3.27
C CYS A 107 -0.42 -6.58 2.28
N ASP A 108 -0.29 -5.36 2.77
CA ASP A 108 -0.06 -4.16 1.96
C ASP A 108 1.34 -4.23 1.33
N SER A 109 1.41 -4.28 0.02
CA SER A 109 2.61 -4.60 -0.73
C SER A 109 2.71 -3.78 -2.03
N SER A 110 3.46 -4.25 -3.00
CA SER A 110 3.65 -3.62 -4.31
C SER A 110 3.48 -4.59 -5.46
N ALA A 111 3.30 -4.08 -6.67
CA ALA A 111 3.28 -4.91 -7.87
C ALA A 111 4.60 -5.68 -8.05
N THR A 112 5.74 -5.05 -7.75
CA THR A 112 7.07 -5.69 -7.74
C THR A 112 7.07 -6.96 -6.87
N SER A 113 6.61 -6.83 -5.62
CA SER A 113 6.56 -7.96 -4.69
C SER A 113 5.54 -9.01 -5.12
N ALA A 114 4.38 -8.60 -5.66
CA ALA A 114 3.37 -9.52 -6.17
C ALA A 114 3.90 -10.39 -7.31
N PHE A 115 4.60 -9.80 -8.29
CA PHE A 115 5.23 -10.55 -9.37
C PHE A 115 6.38 -11.44 -8.87
N MET A 116 7.27 -10.90 -8.05
CA MET A 116 8.42 -11.63 -7.52
C MET A 116 8.01 -12.83 -6.65
N LEU A 117 7.21 -12.58 -5.61
CA LEU A 117 6.80 -13.63 -4.67
C LEU A 117 5.78 -14.59 -5.29
N GLY A 118 4.90 -14.10 -6.17
CA GLY A 118 3.97 -14.93 -6.94
C GLY A 118 4.71 -15.89 -7.86
N GLY A 119 5.72 -15.42 -8.60
CA GLY A 119 6.59 -16.26 -9.44
C GLY A 119 7.37 -17.31 -8.66
N MET A 120 7.65 -17.08 -7.39
CA MET A 120 8.26 -18.05 -6.46
C MET A 120 7.24 -19.01 -5.83
N GLY A 121 5.93 -18.87 -6.13
CA GLY A 121 4.86 -19.67 -5.53
C GLY A 121 4.63 -19.41 -4.04
N LEU A 122 4.97 -18.22 -3.54
CA LEU A 122 4.86 -17.86 -2.13
C LEU A 122 3.57 -17.12 -1.78
N LEU A 123 2.75 -16.78 -2.78
CA LEU A 123 1.47 -16.10 -2.62
C LEU A 123 0.31 -16.98 -3.10
N ASN A 124 -0.85 -16.78 -2.51
CA ASN A 124 -2.09 -17.31 -3.05
C ASN A 124 -2.53 -16.46 -4.26
N PRO A 125 -3.07 -17.07 -5.33
CA PRO A 125 -3.71 -16.31 -6.39
C PRO A 125 -4.95 -15.59 -5.87
N VAL A 126 -5.31 -14.48 -6.50
CA VAL A 126 -6.57 -13.78 -6.24
C VAL A 126 -7.71 -14.61 -6.81
N ASP A 127 -8.67 -14.93 -5.98
CA ASP A 127 -9.92 -15.55 -6.41
C ASP A 127 -10.86 -14.49 -7.01
N TYR A 128 -10.81 -14.34 -8.32
CA TYR A 128 -11.64 -13.39 -9.04
C TYR A 128 -13.12 -13.81 -9.19
N SER A 129 -13.51 -14.95 -8.64
CA SER A 129 -14.93 -15.26 -8.43
C SER A 129 -15.49 -14.56 -7.18
N VAL A 130 -14.62 -14.22 -6.22
CA VAL A 130 -14.93 -13.46 -5.00
C VAL A 130 -14.58 -11.98 -5.16
N VAL A 131 -13.41 -11.71 -5.70
CA VAL A 131 -12.87 -10.35 -5.94
C VAL A 131 -13.29 -9.88 -7.33
N ASN A 132 -14.35 -9.06 -7.41
CA ASN A 132 -14.84 -8.58 -8.70
C ASN A 132 -13.84 -7.61 -9.38
N ARG A 133 -13.34 -7.99 -10.57
CA ARG A 133 -12.43 -7.17 -11.38
C ARG A 133 -13.01 -5.84 -11.82
N GLU A 134 -14.34 -5.72 -11.95
CA GLU A 134 -15.01 -4.47 -12.32
C GLU A 134 -14.86 -3.35 -11.27
N ASN A 135 -14.47 -3.73 -10.03
CA ASN A 135 -14.18 -2.78 -8.97
C ASN A 135 -12.76 -2.21 -9.05
N VAL A 136 -12.00 -2.50 -10.09
CA VAL A 136 -10.59 -2.08 -10.23
C VAL A 136 -10.35 -1.50 -11.62
N THR A 137 -9.76 -0.32 -11.70
CA THR A 137 -9.46 0.36 -12.96
C THR A 137 -8.20 -0.21 -13.62
N GLY A 138 -8.37 -0.93 -14.73
CA GLY A 138 -7.27 -1.38 -15.59
C GLY A 138 -6.48 -2.59 -15.05
N PRO A 139 -5.68 -3.22 -15.93
CA PRO A 139 -5.03 -4.51 -15.66
C PRO A 139 -3.85 -4.41 -14.66
N THR A 140 -3.24 -3.24 -14.52
CA THR A 140 -2.10 -3.03 -13.60
C THR A 140 -2.50 -3.02 -12.13
N PHE A 141 -3.80 -2.88 -11.83
CA PHE A 141 -4.35 -2.87 -10.48
C PHE A 141 -4.99 -4.21 -10.08
N ALA A 142 -5.14 -5.16 -11.00
CA ALA A 142 -5.70 -6.50 -10.78
C ALA A 142 -4.75 -7.57 -11.33
N LEU A 143 -3.83 -8.03 -10.47
CA LEU A 143 -2.80 -9.01 -10.82
C LEU A 143 -3.24 -10.43 -10.43
N GLU A 144 -2.53 -11.44 -10.92
CA GLU A 144 -2.77 -12.83 -10.54
C GLU A 144 -2.63 -13.05 -9.01
N HIS A 145 -1.61 -12.44 -8.39
CA HIS A 145 -1.28 -12.65 -6.98
C HIS A 145 -1.52 -11.41 -6.11
N GLY A 146 -2.44 -10.53 -6.49
CA GLY A 146 -2.79 -9.36 -5.69
C GLY A 146 -3.66 -8.38 -6.43
N ALA A 147 -4.35 -7.51 -5.68
CA ALA A 147 -5.15 -6.43 -6.25
C ALA A 147 -4.99 -5.14 -5.45
N ALA A 148 -5.22 -4.01 -6.08
CA ALA A 148 -4.95 -2.70 -5.54
C ALA A 148 -6.24 -1.96 -5.15
N PRO A 149 -6.58 -1.81 -3.87
CA PRO A 149 -7.66 -0.93 -3.44
C PRO A 149 -7.27 0.55 -3.42
N TYR A 150 -6.04 0.89 -3.70
CA TYR A 150 -5.56 2.25 -3.81
C TYR A 150 -4.36 2.36 -4.75
N SER A 151 -4.05 3.60 -5.15
CA SER A 151 -2.86 3.97 -5.91
C SER A 151 -2.03 5.02 -5.18
N TYR A 152 -0.75 5.08 -5.48
CA TYR A 152 0.16 6.09 -5.00
C TYR A 152 1.23 6.41 -6.04
N SER A 153 2.01 7.47 -5.80
CA SER A 153 3.13 7.82 -6.69
C SER A 153 4.36 8.20 -5.89
N ASN A 154 5.53 7.95 -6.44
CA ASN A 154 6.74 8.64 -6.02
C ASN A 154 6.78 9.98 -6.74
N VAL A 155 7.00 11.05 -5.99
CA VAL A 155 7.02 12.43 -6.47
C VAL A 155 8.24 13.16 -5.96
N LEU A 156 8.59 14.27 -6.63
CA LEU A 156 9.63 15.17 -6.19
C LEU A 156 9.04 16.24 -5.28
N VAL A 157 9.51 16.28 -4.02
CA VAL A 157 9.14 17.24 -2.98
C VAL A 157 10.25 18.26 -2.78
N TYR A 158 9.91 19.51 -2.48
CA TYR A 158 10.87 20.59 -2.26
C TYR A 158 10.36 21.64 -1.27
N ASP A 159 11.29 22.41 -0.67
CA ASP A 159 10.98 23.57 0.18
C ASP A 159 10.84 24.83 -0.72
N SER A 160 9.60 25.32 -0.89
CA SER A 160 9.30 26.47 -1.73
C SER A 160 9.81 27.81 -1.17
N ARG A 161 10.13 27.89 0.13
CA ARG A 161 10.80 29.07 0.69
C ARG A 161 12.25 29.16 0.24
N ARG A 162 12.90 28.00 0.03
CA ARG A 162 14.26 27.93 -0.46
C ARG A 162 14.35 28.04 -1.99
N PHE A 163 13.35 27.47 -2.67
CA PHE A 163 13.26 27.43 -4.13
C PHE A 163 11.88 27.93 -4.59
N PRO A 164 11.66 29.25 -4.65
CA PRO A 164 10.33 29.82 -4.96
C PRO A 164 9.77 29.38 -6.31
N GLU A 165 10.63 29.24 -7.35
CA GLU A 165 10.21 28.76 -8.67
C GLU A 165 10.04 27.24 -8.75
N GLY A 166 10.60 26.51 -7.79
CA GLY A 166 10.56 25.07 -7.72
C GLY A 166 11.29 24.33 -8.84
N PRO A 167 11.51 23.02 -8.64
CA PRO A 167 11.98 22.13 -9.70
C PRO A 167 10.83 21.83 -10.66
N ARG A 168 11.18 21.45 -11.90
CA ARG A 168 10.21 21.08 -12.94
C ARG A 168 10.27 19.60 -13.34
N SER A 169 11.38 18.93 -13.02
CA SER A 169 11.64 17.55 -13.43
C SER A 169 12.67 16.89 -12.52
N TRP A 170 12.89 15.58 -12.71
CA TRP A 170 13.99 14.91 -12.03
C TRP A 170 15.37 15.44 -12.45
N ALA A 171 15.55 16.00 -13.64
CA ALA A 171 16.82 16.64 -14.02
C ALA A 171 17.20 17.76 -13.04
N ASP A 172 16.22 18.57 -12.61
CA ASP A 172 16.42 19.62 -11.60
C ASP A 172 16.82 19.07 -10.23
N PHE A 173 16.35 17.88 -9.86
CA PHE A 173 16.77 17.21 -8.63
C PHE A 173 18.29 16.92 -8.62
N TRP A 174 18.87 16.61 -9.76
CA TRP A 174 20.32 16.36 -9.91
C TRP A 174 21.14 17.63 -10.16
N ASP A 175 20.51 18.78 -10.45
CA ASP A 175 21.21 20.05 -10.63
C ASP A 175 21.51 20.73 -9.29
N LEU A 176 22.66 20.36 -8.68
CA LEU A 176 23.11 20.94 -7.41
C LEU A 176 23.59 22.39 -7.54
N ARG A 177 23.84 22.89 -8.75
CA ARG A 177 24.23 24.28 -8.98
C ARG A 177 23.03 25.19 -8.91
N ARG A 178 21.95 24.84 -9.61
CA ARG A 178 20.71 25.62 -9.60
C ARG A 178 19.95 25.44 -8.28
N PHE A 179 19.97 24.24 -7.72
CA PHE A 179 19.26 23.88 -6.49
C PHE A 179 20.27 23.32 -5.45
N PRO A 180 21.04 24.17 -4.76
CA PRO A 180 22.05 23.70 -3.82
C PRO A 180 21.44 23.07 -2.55
N GLY A 181 22.09 22.02 -2.00
CA GLY A 181 21.73 21.38 -0.74
C GLY A 181 21.57 19.87 -0.83
N THR A 182 21.27 19.27 0.31
CA THR A 182 21.11 17.80 0.46
C THR A 182 19.85 17.30 -0.22
N ARG A 183 19.95 16.13 -0.84
CA ARG A 183 18.87 15.39 -1.50
C ARG A 183 18.47 14.17 -0.69
N LEU A 184 17.20 13.85 -0.74
CA LEU A 184 16.64 12.69 -0.07
C LEU A 184 16.15 11.67 -1.10
N LEU A 185 16.66 10.45 -1.06
CA LEU A 185 16.22 9.32 -1.86
C LEU A 185 15.80 8.15 -0.96
N ARG A 186 14.99 7.25 -1.50
CA ARG A 186 14.64 6.02 -0.79
C ARG A 186 15.82 5.06 -0.78
N ARG A 187 16.02 4.36 0.34
CA ARG A 187 17.00 3.25 0.45
C ARG A 187 16.43 1.96 -0.17
N ASP A 188 15.94 2.10 -1.39
CA ASP A 188 15.36 1.03 -2.21
C ASP A 188 15.45 1.47 -3.67
N ALA A 189 15.82 0.57 -4.55
CA ALA A 189 16.04 0.88 -5.96
C ALA A 189 14.76 1.28 -6.69
N THR A 190 13.58 0.73 -6.27
CA THR A 190 12.31 0.99 -6.96
C THR A 190 11.86 2.44 -6.82
N GLY A 191 11.49 3.05 -7.93
CA GLY A 191 11.17 4.47 -8.02
C GLY A 191 12.41 5.37 -8.02
N THR A 192 13.49 4.99 -7.33
CA THR A 192 14.74 5.77 -7.29
C THR A 192 15.49 5.69 -8.60
N LEU A 193 15.70 4.47 -9.15
CA LEU A 193 16.39 4.32 -10.44
C LEU A 193 15.48 4.75 -11.61
N ASP A 194 14.17 4.64 -11.48
CA ASP A 194 13.20 5.23 -12.41
C ASP A 194 13.41 6.74 -12.53
N ALA A 195 13.47 7.45 -11.39
CA ALA A 195 13.72 8.88 -11.32
C ALA A 195 15.11 9.25 -11.87
N ALA A 196 16.13 8.46 -11.55
CA ALA A 196 17.49 8.68 -12.05
C ALA A 196 17.53 8.57 -13.58
N GLN A 197 16.89 7.57 -14.17
CA GLN A 197 16.85 7.41 -15.61
C GLN A 197 16.06 8.52 -16.30
N MET A 198 14.91 8.93 -15.75
CA MET A 198 14.17 10.09 -16.27
C MET A 198 15.00 11.38 -16.22
N SER A 199 15.86 11.53 -15.19
CA SER A 199 16.76 12.69 -15.09
C SER A 199 17.81 12.77 -16.19
N LEU A 200 18.09 11.67 -16.90
CA LEU A 200 18.97 11.60 -18.07
C LEU A 200 18.25 11.97 -19.37
N GLY A 201 16.95 12.33 -19.30
CA GLY A 201 16.16 12.73 -20.46
C GLY A 201 15.43 11.58 -21.16
N THR A 202 15.39 10.38 -20.56
CA THR A 202 14.61 9.26 -21.11
C THR A 202 13.12 9.59 -21.11
N PRO A 203 12.41 9.50 -22.25
CA PRO A 203 10.98 9.74 -22.32
C PRO A 203 10.17 8.74 -21.47
N LEU A 204 8.99 9.17 -20.99
CA LEU A 204 8.16 8.36 -20.09
C LEU A 204 7.67 7.05 -20.74
N ASP A 205 7.35 7.08 -22.01
CA ASP A 205 6.85 5.95 -22.80
C ASP A 205 7.91 4.89 -23.13
N SER A 206 9.20 5.27 -23.03
CA SER A 206 10.36 4.41 -23.30
C SER A 206 11.24 4.18 -22.07
N LEU A 207 10.70 4.42 -20.85
CA LEU A 207 11.47 4.27 -19.63
C LEU A 207 11.93 2.83 -19.36
N TYR A 208 11.17 1.84 -19.79
CA TYR A 208 11.49 0.43 -19.57
C TYR A 208 11.82 -0.31 -20.87
N PRO A 209 12.80 -1.25 -20.82
CA PRO A 209 13.59 -1.67 -19.65
C PRO A 209 14.53 -0.56 -19.15
N LEU A 210 14.76 -0.48 -17.83
CA LEU A 210 15.70 0.49 -17.27
C LEU A 210 17.14 0.16 -17.71
N ASP A 211 17.91 1.19 -18.08
CA ASP A 211 19.36 1.12 -18.09
C ASP A 211 19.90 1.26 -16.66
N VAL A 212 19.95 0.12 -15.96
CA VAL A 212 20.36 0.04 -14.56
C VAL A 212 21.74 0.66 -14.34
N ARG A 213 22.67 0.43 -15.29
CA ARG A 213 24.04 0.94 -15.20
C ARG A 213 24.07 2.47 -15.26
N ALA A 214 23.38 3.06 -16.22
CA ALA A 214 23.27 4.50 -16.36
C ALA A 214 22.56 5.14 -15.16
N ALA A 215 21.45 4.53 -14.69
CA ALA A 215 20.68 5.02 -13.54
C ALA A 215 21.52 4.97 -12.24
N LEU A 216 22.27 3.90 -11.97
CA LEU A 216 23.19 3.80 -10.84
C LEU A 216 24.33 4.84 -10.93
N ALA A 217 24.92 5.02 -12.12
CA ALA A 217 25.95 6.03 -12.33
C ALA A 217 25.41 7.44 -12.02
N ARG A 218 24.16 7.71 -12.46
CA ARG A 218 23.50 9.00 -12.20
C ARG A 218 23.30 9.25 -10.69
N VAL A 219 22.87 8.26 -9.91
CA VAL A 219 22.77 8.40 -8.45
C VAL A 219 24.15 8.65 -7.82
N ARG A 220 25.19 7.96 -8.31
CA ARG A 220 26.57 8.10 -7.81
C ARG A 220 27.12 9.51 -7.98
N GLU A 221 26.74 10.24 -9.05
CA GLU A 221 27.21 11.61 -9.30
C GLU A 221 26.96 12.56 -8.11
N ILE A 222 25.84 12.39 -7.40
CA ILE A 222 25.47 13.25 -6.28
C ILE A 222 25.57 12.54 -4.92
N ARG A 223 26.21 11.36 -4.85
CA ARG A 223 26.27 10.49 -3.66
C ARG A 223 26.62 11.24 -2.37
N ARG A 224 27.55 12.18 -2.44
CA ARG A 224 28.00 12.98 -1.29
C ARG A 224 26.95 13.97 -0.77
N ASN A 225 25.94 14.25 -1.56
CA ASN A 225 24.81 15.13 -1.24
C ASN A 225 23.51 14.35 -0.94
N LEU A 226 23.59 13.02 -0.79
CA LEU A 226 22.43 12.18 -0.54
C LEU A 226 22.31 11.77 0.92
N VAL A 227 21.09 11.82 1.41
CA VAL A 227 20.61 11.07 2.59
C VAL A 227 19.48 10.14 2.15
N PHE A 228 19.24 9.09 2.93
CA PHE A 228 18.33 8.02 2.51
C PHE A 228 17.30 7.74 3.59
N TRP A 229 16.05 7.52 3.16
CA TRP A 229 14.95 7.15 4.03
C TRP A 229 14.53 5.69 3.81
N THR A 230 13.99 5.08 4.86
CA THR A 230 13.50 3.69 4.87
C THR A 230 12.01 3.61 5.18
N SER A 231 11.47 4.61 5.89
CA SER A 231 10.05 4.70 6.22
C SER A 231 9.43 6.02 5.79
N GLY A 232 8.11 6.03 5.56
CA GLY A 232 7.41 7.27 5.18
C GLY A 232 7.52 8.37 6.25
N ALA A 233 7.48 8.02 7.54
CA ALA A 233 7.66 8.98 8.63
C ALA A 233 9.06 9.59 8.64
N GLU A 234 10.09 8.78 8.41
CA GLU A 234 11.47 9.25 8.27
C GLU A 234 11.63 10.21 7.09
N SER A 235 10.98 9.91 5.94
CA SER A 235 11.03 10.80 4.78
C SER A 235 10.42 12.18 5.05
N GLU A 236 9.32 12.24 5.80
CA GLU A 236 8.73 13.50 6.26
C GLU A 236 9.68 14.27 7.18
N GLN A 237 10.32 13.56 8.12
CA GLN A 237 11.22 14.18 9.10
C GLN A 237 12.41 14.86 8.42
N PHE A 238 13.10 14.20 7.49
CA PHE A 238 14.22 14.80 6.75
C PHE A 238 13.87 16.11 6.03
N ILE A 239 12.68 16.17 5.43
CA ILE A 239 12.19 17.38 4.76
C ILE A 239 11.78 18.45 5.79
N ARG A 240 11.07 18.05 6.84
CA ARG A 240 10.54 18.96 7.87
C ARG A 240 11.65 19.66 8.66
N THR A 241 12.72 18.96 8.99
CA THR A 241 13.88 19.51 9.70
C THR A 241 14.83 20.31 8.80
N GLY A 242 14.70 20.17 7.47
CA GLY A 242 15.58 20.80 6.51
C GLY A 242 16.93 20.08 6.32
N GLU A 243 17.08 18.86 6.86
CA GLU A 243 18.23 18.00 6.59
C GLU A 243 18.32 17.66 5.09
N ALA A 244 17.18 17.57 4.42
CA ALA A 244 17.09 17.54 2.97
C ALA A 244 16.19 18.67 2.48
N VAL A 245 16.62 19.32 1.40
CA VAL A 245 15.89 20.46 0.81
C VAL A 245 14.99 20.05 -0.34
N MET A 246 15.21 18.85 -0.86
CA MET A 246 14.48 18.25 -1.98
C MET A 246 14.55 16.75 -1.85
N GLY A 247 13.45 16.05 -2.13
CA GLY A 247 13.40 14.60 -1.93
C GLY A 247 12.44 13.87 -2.85
N GLN A 248 12.75 12.60 -3.09
CA GLN A 248 11.80 11.63 -3.62
C GLN A 248 11.00 11.06 -2.45
N LEU A 249 9.68 11.28 -2.44
CA LEU A 249 8.76 10.78 -1.42
C LEU A 249 7.54 10.11 -2.07
N TRP A 250 6.86 9.31 -1.31
CA TRP A 250 5.48 8.97 -1.65
C TRP A 250 4.61 10.22 -1.58
N HIS A 251 3.77 10.45 -2.61
CA HIS A 251 2.94 11.65 -2.67
C HIS A 251 1.99 11.79 -1.47
N THR A 252 1.61 10.67 -0.84
CA THR A 252 0.83 10.67 0.40
C THR A 252 1.55 11.41 1.53
N ARG A 253 2.87 11.25 1.63
CA ARG A 253 3.71 11.97 2.58
C ARG A 253 3.93 13.42 2.16
N ALA A 254 4.05 13.64 0.85
CA ALA A 254 4.11 14.99 0.28
C ALA A 254 2.84 15.80 0.58
N LYS A 255 1.66 15.19 0.48
CA LYS A 255 0.37 15.80 0.87
C LYS A 255 0.36 16.18 2.35
N VAL A 256 0.81 15.31 3.24
CA VAL A 256 0.89 15.60 4.68
C VAL A 256 1.80 16.81 4.92
N LEU A 257 3.01 16.80 4.37
CA LEU A 257 3.96 17.90 4.47
C LEU A 257 3.39 19.22 3.93
N GLU A 258 2.75 19.21 2.75
CA GLU A 258 2.15 20.40 2.15
C GLU A 258 1.03 20.96 3.03
N THR A 259 0.15 20.10 3.51
CA THR A 259 -1.00 20.49 4.33
C THR A 259 -0.57 21.07 5.68
N GLU A 260 0.31 20.37 6.41
CA GLU A 260 0.77 20.79 7.73
C GLU A 260 1.68 22.01 7.70
N SER A 261 2.36 22.26 6.60
CA SER A 261 3.25 23.42 6.45
C SER A 261 2.61 24.64 5.81
N ASN A 262 1.27 24.61 5.58
CA ASN A 262 0.55 25.64 4.84
C ASN A 262 1.20 25.96 3.48
N GLY A 263 1.59 24.90 2.74
CA GLY A 263 2.14 25.01 1.40
C GLY A 263 3.61 25.42 1.31
N ARG A 264 4.35 25.41 2.43
CA ARG A 264 5.82 25.58 2.38
C ARG A 264 6.48 24.45 1.62
N PHE A 265 6.18 23.21 1.99
CA PHE A 265 6.64 22.06 1.23
C PHE A 265 5.65 21.80 0.10
N LYS A 266 6.16 21.66 -1.10
CA LYS A 266 5.39 21.41 -2.33
C LYS A 266 5.93 20.20 -3.04
N PHE A 267 5.14 19.61 -3.92
CA PHE A 267 5.57 18.55 -4.82
C PHE A 267 5.06 18.77 -6.22
N ILE A 268 5.64 18.07 -7.17
CA ILE A 268 5.26 18.12 -8.58
C ILE A 268 4.81 16.73 -9.04
N TRP A 269 3.79 16.70 -9.92
CA TRP A 269 3.33 15.47 -10.57
C TRP A 269 4.16 15.11 -11.81
N ASN A 270 4.80 16.11 -12.44
CA ASN A 270 5.61 15.87 -13.64
C ASN A 270 6.68 14.82 -13.37
N GLN A 271 6.72 13.79 -14.22
CA GLN A 271 7.59 12.63 -14.08
C GLN A 271 7.35 11.83 -12.77
N GLY A 272 6.19 11.96 -12.16
CA GLY A 272 5.77 11.11 -11.06
C GLY A 272 5.76 9.64 -11.48
N ILE A 273 5.97 8.73 -10.53
CA ILE A 273 6.00 7.28 -10.79
C ILE A 273 4.79 6.67 -10.12
N LEU A 274 3.74 6.45 -10.92
CA LEU A 274 2.45 5.92 -10.47
C LEU A 274 2.58 4.42 -10.16
N GLN A 275 2.10 4.01 -9.00
CA GLN A 275 2.15 2.64 -8.52
C GLN A 275 0.82 2.20 -7.91
N PRO A 276 0.43 0.93 -8.11
CA PRO A 276 -0.67 0.33 -7.36
C PRO A 276 -0.21 -0.07 -5.96
N GLY A 277 -1.02 0.22 -4.94
CA GLY A 277 -0.88 -0.36 -3.61
C GLY A 277 -1.51 -1.74 -3.60
N ILE A 278 -0.72 -2.76 -3.90
CA ILE A 278 -1.18 -4.13 -4.07
C ILE A 278 -1.30 -4.83 -2.72
N PHE A 279 -2.46 -5.39 -2.45
CA PHE A 279 -2.61 -6.34 -1.35
C PHE A 279 -2.40 -7.76 -1.83
N VAL A 280 -1.54 -8.49 -1.14
CA VAL A 280 -1.18 -9.89 -1.43
C VAL A 280 -1.53 -10.79 -0.24
N SER A 281 -1.87 -12.05 -0.51
CA SER A 281 -2.12 -13.05 0.52
C SER A 281 -0.99 -14.09 0.51
N PRO A 282 -0.20 -14.22 1.60
CA PRO A 282 0.84 -15.23 1.71
C PRO A 282 0.26 -16.65 1.61
N ARG A 283 0.96 -17.56 0.94
CA ARG A 283 0.56 -18.97 0.91
C ARG A 283 0.60 -19.56 2.32
N GLY A 284 -0.47 -20.25 2.70
CA GLY A 284 -0.64 -20.80 4.05
C GLY A 284 -1.14 -19.80 5.09
N ASN A 285 -1.71 -18.66 4.66
CA ASN A 285 -2.33 -17.68 5.55
C ASN A 285 -3.41 -18.32 6.43
N PRO A 286 -3.44 -18.03 7.76
CA PRO A 286 -4.33 -18.70 8.71
C PRO A 286 -5.84 -18.51 8.44
N ALA A 287 -6.25 -17.33 7.98
CA ALA A 287 -7.65 -17.04 7.69
C ALA A 287 -8.14 -17.65 6.35
N GLY A 288 -7.23 -18.23 5.55
CA GLY A 288 -7.59 -18.86 4.29
C GLY A 288 -8.39 -17.94 3.35
N PRO A 289 -9.53 -18.42 2.79
CA PRO A 289 -10.36 -17.65 1.87
C PRO A 289 -10.97 -16.36 2.44
N ALA A 290 -11.03 -16.21 3.77
CA ALA A 290 -11.56 -14.99 4.39
C ALA A 290 -10.74 -13.73 4.03
N ALA A 291 -9.44 -13.87 3.78
CA ALA A 291 -8.60 -12.78 3.28
C ALA A 291 -9.09 -12.22 1.94
N GLN A 292 -9.60 -13.08 1.04
CA GLN A 292 -10.17 -12.67 -0.25
C GLN A 292 -11.47 -11.86 -0.09
N ARG A 293 -12.28 -12.19 0.92
CA ARG A 293 -13.51 -11.44 1.23
C ARG A 293 -13.19 -10.03 1.72
N LEU A 294 -12.15 -9.88 2.56
CA LEU A 294 -11.68 -8.55 2.99
C LEU A 294 -11.17 -7.75 1.78
N LEU A 295 -10.34 -8.35 0.93
CA LEU A 295 -9.84 -7.69 -0.29
C LEU A 295 -10.98 -7.27 -1.22
N ALA A 296 -11.99 -8.13 -1.43
CA ALA A 296 -13.17 -7.82 -2.23
C ALA A 296 -13.94 -6.61 -1.66
N SER A 297 -14.12 -6.54 -0.34
CA SER A 297 -14.74 -5.40 0.34
C SER A 297 -13.96 -4.10 0.15
N MET A 298 -12.64 -4.14 0.25
CA MET A 298 -11.76 -2.98 0.05
C MET A 298 -11.88 -2.42 -1.37
N LEU A 299 -11.95 -3.32 -2.37
CA LEU A 299 -12.10 -2.93 -3.77
C LEU A 299 -13.50 -2.42 -4.11
N ALA A 300 -14.54 -3.02 -3.53
CA ALA A 300 -15.94 -2.62 -3.75
C ALA A 300 -16.28 -1.27 -3.12
N GLY A 301 -15.58 -0.88 -2.05
CA GLY A 301 -15.87 0.29 -1.23
C GLY A 301 -15.43 1.61 -1.86
N ALA A 302 -16.03 2.04 -2.97
CA ALA A 302 -15.67 3.27 -3.68
C ALA A 302 -15.66 4.50 -2.76
N GLU A 303 -16.67 4.65 -1.92
CA GLU A 303 -16.77 5.77 -0.96
C GLU A 303 -15.62 5.76 0.07
N TYR A 304 -15.22 4.58 0.55
CA TYR A 304 -14.12 4.45 1.50
C TYR A 304 -12.77 4.75 0.86
N GLN A 305 -12.59 4.41 -0.42
CA GLN A 305 -11.40 4.80 -1.17
C GLN A 305 -11.33 6.32 -1.37
N VAL A 306 -12.45 7.00 -1.60
CA VAL A 306 -12.50 8.47 -1.64
C VAL A 306 -12.16 9.08 -0.28
N ARG A 307 -12.68 8.54 0.81
CA ARG A 307 -12.33 8.99 2.16
C ARG A 307 -10.86 8.74 2.50
N LEU A 308 -10.28 7.66 2.00
CA LEU A 308 -8.84 7.38 2.13
C LEU A 308 -8.00 8.44 1.38
N LEU A 309 -8.42 8.85 0.18
CA LEU A 309 -7.80 9.96 -0.55
C LEU A 309 -7.88 11.26 0.26
N GLN A 310 -9.04 11.60 0.80
CA GLN A 310 -9.22 12.80 1.61
C GLN A 310 -8.33 12.79 2.85
N PHE A 311 -8.27 11.66 3.55
CA PHE A 311 -7.49 11.52 4.78
C PHE A 311 -5.98 11.50 4.51
N PHE A 312 -5.52 10.62 3.62
CA PHE A 312 -4.10 10.33 3.48
C PHE A 312 -3.50 10.63 2.10
N GLY A 313 -4.33 10.72 1.05
CA GLY A 313 -3.89 10.99 -0.31
C GLY A 313 -3.86 9.78 -1.24
N ASN A 314 -4.08 8.57 -0.75
CA ASN A 314 -4.13 7.38 -1.60
C ASN A 314 -5.23 7.51 -2.66
N GLY A 315 -4.85 7.43 -3.94
CA GLY A 315 -5.80 7.54 -5.03
C GLY A 315 -6.72 6.33 -5.14
N PRO A 316 -8.02 6.53 -5.39
CA PRO A 316 -8.95 5.44 -5.57
C PRO A 316 -8.65 4.66 -6.86
N THR A 317 -8.94 3.37 -6.84
CA THR A 317 -8.81 2.46 -7.99
C THR A 317 -10.16 1.94 -8.48
N ASN A 318 -11.21 2.09 -7.67
CA ASN A 318 -12.56 1.74 -8.09
C ASN A 318 -13.06 2.77 -9.11
N PRO A 319 -13.53 2.34 -10.31
CA PRO A 319 -13.97 3.28 -11.36
C PRO A 319 -15.13 4.20 -10.92
N ARG A 320 -15.99 3.74 -10.01
CA ARG A 320 -17.07 4.58 -9.45
C ARG A 320 -16.56 5.71 -8.56
N ALA A 321 -15.41 5.53 -7.94
CA ALA A 321 -14.86 6.51 -7.02
C ALA A 321 -14.39 7.80 -7.73
N ALA A 322 -14.00 7.74 -9.00
CA ALA A 322 -13.52 8.91 -9.75
C ALA A 322 -14.55 10.06 -9.76
N ALA A 323 -15.81 9.74 -9.99
CA ALA A 323 -16.89 10.73 -9.98
C ALA A 323 -17.23 11.27 -8.58
N MET A 324 -16.82 10.58 -7.53
CA MET A 324 -17.10 10.92 -6.13
C MET A 324 -16.02 11.77 -5.50
N VAL A 325 -14.86 11.94 -6.16
CA VAL A 325 -13.74 12.74 -5.62
C VAL A 325 -14.10 14.21 -5.58
N PRO A 326 -14.16 14.87 -4.39
CA PRO A 326 -14.43 16.31 -4.31
C PRO A 326 -13.33 17.13 -5.01
N ALA A 327 -13.72 18.26 -5.62
CA ALA A 327 -12.84 19.06 -6.48
C ALA A 327 -11.52 19.46 -5.79
N GLU A 328 -11.58 19.85 -4.53
CA GLU A 328 -10.42 20.28 -3.74
C GLU A 328 -9.40 19.17 -3.48
N PHE A 329 -9.82 17.88 -3.58
CA PHE A 329 -8.92 16.73 -3.40
C PHE A 329 -8.36 16.17 -4.71
N ARG A 330 -8.90 16.56 -5.87
CA ARG A 330 -8.42 16.08 -7.18
C ARG A 330 -6.95 16.35 -7.40
N ARG A 331 -6.45 17.49 -6.92
CA ARG A 331 -5.03 17.84 -7.02
C ARG A 331 -4.09 16.85 -6.30
N PHE A 332 -4.59 16.08 -5.37
CA PHE A 332 -3.86 15.05 -4.63
C PHE A 332 -4.11 13.63 -5.16
N ASN A 333 -5.01 13.46 -6.12
CA ASN A 333 -5.32 12.15 -6.67
C ASN A 333 -4.32 11.79 -7.79
N PRO A 334 -3.47 10.76 -7.62
CA PRO A 334 -2.48 10.38 -8.63
C PRO A 334 -3.12 9.90 -9.95
N THR A 335 -4.36 9.41 -9.91
CA THR A 335 -5.11 8.94 -11.09
C THR A 335 -6.06 9.99 -11.68
N GLU A 336 -6.06 11.22 -11.16
CA GLU A 336 -6.75 12.33 -11.84
C GLU A 336 -6.14 12.50 -13.23
N PRO A 337 -6.94 12.64 -14.30
CA PRO A 337 -6.42 12.67 -15.68
C PRO A 337 -5.27 13.65 -15.90
N ALA A 338 -5.35 14.86 -15.35
CA ALA A 338 -4.29 15.86 -15.47
C ALA A 338 -2.99 15.45 -14.75
N ASN A 339 -3.11 14.78 -13.61
CA ASN A 339 -1.96 14.29 -12.86
C ASN A 339 -1.36 13.04 -13.52
N ALA A 340 -2.22 12.11 -13.94
CA ALA A 340 -1.81 10.86 -14.57
C ALA A 340 -1.07 11.09 -15.91
N ALA A 341 -1.49 12.08 -16.69
CA ALA A 341 -0.93 12.38 -18.02
C ALA A 341 0.57 12.77 -18.01
N VAL A 342 1.08 13.21 -16.86
CA VAL A 342 2.49 13.65 -16.70
C VAL A 342 3.33 12.68 -15.88
N GLN A 343 2.80 11.50 -15.59
CA GLN A 343 3.44 10.44 -14.81
C GLN A 343 3.76 9.23 -15.69
N VAL A 344 4.64 8.38 -15.22
CA VAL A 344 4.87 7.03 -15.76
C VAL A 344 4.27 5.99 -14.83
N ALA A 345 3.58 5.01 -15.38
CA ALA A 345 3.21 3.82 -14.61
C ALA A 345 4.45 2.93 -14.40
N GLN A 346 4.75 2.59 -13.14
CA GLN A 346 5.85 1.69 -12.86
C GLN A 346 5.58 0.31 -13.48
N ASN A 347 6.58 -0.24 -14.17
CA ASN A 347 6.49 -1.60 -14.70
C ASN A 347 6.78 -2.63 -13.59
N GLY A 348 5.72 -3.02 -12.88
CA GLY A 348 5.81 -3.96 -11.76
C GLY A 348 6.37 -5.33 -12.15
N ARG A 349 6.10 -5.81 -13.40
CA ARG A 349 6.64 -7.08 -13.90
C ARG A 349 8.14 -6.99 -14.08
N TRP A 350 8.63 -5.97 -14.80
CA TRP A 350 10.06 -5.76 -14.99
C TRP A 350 10.79 -5.67 -13.65
N TRP A 351 10.24 -4.89 -12.72
CA TRP A 351 10.81 -4.79 -11.37
C TRP A 351 10.75 -6.13 -10.63
N GLY A 352 9.66 -6.88 -10.72
CA GLY A 352 9.54 -8.21 -10.07
C GLY A 352 10.61 -9.19 -10.53
N GLU A 353 10.94 -9.19 -11.81
CA GLU A 353 11.97 -10.05 -12.42
C GLU A 353 13.40 -9.59 -12.10
N ASN A 354 13.63 -8.28 -11.90
CA ASN A 354 14.97 -7.70 -11.76
C ASN A 354 15.30 -7.23 -10.34
N TYR A 355 14.30 -7.12 -9.46
CA TYR A 355 14.43 -6.45 -8.15
C TYR A 355 15.60 -6.96 -7.31
N ALA A 356 15.72 -8.27 -7.14
CA ALA A 356 16.72 -8.84 -6.24
C ALA A 356 18.14 -8.42 -6.64
N ARG A 357 18.48 -8.51 -7.93
CA ARG A 357 19.76 -8.10 -8.47
C ARG A 357 19.96 -6.59 -8.41
N VAL A 358 19.01 -5.84 -8.96
CA VAL A 358 19.13 -4.38 -9.10
C VAL A 358 19.15 -3.70 -7.73
N ASN A 359 18.34 -4.18 -6.79
CA ASN A 359 18.33 -3.61 -5.43
C ASN A 359 19.61 -3.94 -4.66
N ALA A 360 20.22 -5.12 -4.85
CA ALA A 360 21.51 -5.44 -4.28
C ALA A 360 22.61 -4.47 -4.78
N GLU A 361 22.71 -4.28 -6.11
CA GLU A 361 23.64 -3.33 -6.73
C GLU A 361 23.43 -1.89 -6.20
N TYR A 362 22.15 -1.49 -6.04
CA TYR A 362 21.82 -0.17 -5.49
C TYR A 362 22.24 -0.04 -4.03
N ILE A 363 21.94 -1.03 -3.18
CA ILE A 363 22.31 -1.00 -1.76
C ILE A 363 23.81 -0.98 -1.59
N ASP A 364 24.57 -1.76 -2.35
CA ASP A 364 26.05 -1.76 -2.32
C ASP A 364 26.57 -0.34 -2.68
N MET A 365 26.02 0.28 -3.71
CA MET A 365 26.40 1.63 -4.13
C MET A 365 26.09 2.67 -3.04
N VAL A 366 24.93 2.59 -2.35
CA VAL A 366 24.54 3.58 -1.32
C VAL A 366 25.21 3.36 0.02
N THR A 367 25.69 2.16 0.34
CA THR A 367 26.37 1.85 1.60
C THR A 367 27.89 2.07 1.58
N GLY A 368 28.46 2.30 0.42
CA GLY A 368 29.84 2.72 0.30
C GLY A 368 30.79 1.67 -0.27
N GLY A 369 30.26 0.83 -1.17
CA GLY A 369 31.13 0.04 -2.07
C GLY A 369 31.89 0.95 -3.03
#